data_58f1a017de0db2d28e1d1af852c6c9e1
#
_entry.id   58f1a017de0db2d28e1d1af852c6c9e1
#
_cell.length_a   1.000
_cell.length_b   1.000
_cell.length_c   1.000
_cell.angle_alpha   90.00
_cell.angle_beta   90.00
_cell.angle_gamma   90.00
#
_symmetry.space_group_name_H-M   'P 1'
#
loop_
_entity.id
_entity.type
_entity.pdbx_description
1 polymer ?
#
loop_
_entity_poly.entity_id
_entity_poly.type
_entity_poly.pdbx_seq_one_letter_code
_entity_poly.pdbx_strand_id
1 'polypeptide(L)'
;DPENAAKYSRLQTIVERGYGLQMRELDKEFGCLKEAECREIIDIMEMFHAMQESTKMLSEVEQADVDQRRLMFLGFDIATEAQHVNYVRFLVDSEGLYSQFDKGDHHFNAQMPMLEKYRRMLTTWRNCPRQYHLCNNELKQIFNA
;
A
#
# COMPACT_ATOMS: atom_id res chain seq x y z
N ASP A 1 1.80 -7.40 20.60
CA ASP A 1 0.37 -7.56 20.40
C ASP A 1 0.11 -8.77 19.51
N PRO A 2 -0.64 -9.79 20.00
CA PRO A 2 -0.91 -10.99 19.21
C PRO A 2 -1.60 -10.72 17.87
N GLU A 3 -2.45 -9.71 17.80
CA GLU A 3 -3.12 -9.32 16.55
C GLU A 3 -2.10 -8.81 15.53
N ASN A 4 -1.15 -7.98 15.95
CA ASN A 4 -0.11 -7.48 15.06
C ASN A 4 0.83 -8.60 14.60
N ALA A 5 1.14 -9.55 15.46
CA ALA A 5 1.95 -10.70 15.08
C ALA A 5 1.27 -11.56 14.02
N ALA A 6 -0.04 -11.80 14.16
CA ALA A 6 -0.82 -12.55 13.19
C ALA A 6 -0.89 -11.83 11.84
N LYS A 7 -1.09 -10.50 11.85
CA LYS A 7 -1.08 -9.68 10.63
C LYS A 7 0.29 -9.72 9.95
N TYR A 8 1.36 -9.61 10.73
CA TYR A 8 2.72 -9.67 10.19
C TYR A 8 3.00 -11.00 9.50
N SER A 9 2.59 -12.12 10.12
CA SER A 9 2.75 -13.45 9.53
C SER A 9 1.98 -13.58 8.22
N ARG A 10 0.75 -13.06 8.16
CA ARG A 10 -0.06 -13.02 6.93
C ARG A 10 0.64 -12.23 5.83
N LEU A 11 1.19 -11.06 6.17
CA LEU A 11 1.91 -10.23 5.22
C LEU A 11 3.16 -10.91 4.67
N GLN A 12 3.90 -11.60 5.51
CA GLN A 12 5.08 -12.35 5.08
C GLN A 12 4.70 -13.44 4.05
N THR A 13 3.61 -14.15 4.29
CA THR A 13 3.09 -15.16 3.36
C THR A 13 2.70 -14.54 2.01
N ILE A 14 2.03 -13.37 2.04
CA ILE A 14 1.65 -12.64 0.82
C ILE A 14 2.90 -12.24 0.03
N VAL A 15 3.91 -11.70 0.71
CA VAL A 15 5.17 -11.28 0.05
C VAL A 15 5.85 -12.46 -0.62
N GLU A 16 6.01 -13.58 0.09
CA GLU A 16 6.67 -14.76 -0.44
C GLU A 16 5.94 -15.34 -1.65
N ARG A 17 4.62 -15.42 -1.57
CA ARG A 17 3.80 -15.93 -2.66
C ARG A 17 3.87 -15.02 -3.88
N GLY A 18 3.71 -13.71 -3.68
CA GLY A 18 3.76 -12.73 -4.77
C GLY A 18 5.11 -12.70 -5.46
N TYR A 19 6.19 -12.74 -4.68
CA TYR A 19 7.55 -12.76 -5.22
C TYR A 19 7.80 -14.04 -6.04
N GLY A 20 7.39 -15.19 -5.52
CA GLY A 20 7.57 -16.46 -6.21
C GLY A 20 6.85 -16.52 -7.55
N LEU A 21 5.62 -16.01 -7.60
CA LEU A 21 4.84 -15.94 -8.83
C LEU A 21 5.43 -14.94 -9.82
N GLN A 22 5.89 -13.79 -9.35
CA GLN A 22 6.57 -12.81 -10.18
C GLN A 22 7.81 -13.40 -10.84
N MET A 23 8.61 -14.15 -10.10
CA MET A 23 9.82 -14.80 -10.65
C MET A 23 9.49 -15.76 -11.78
N ARG A 24 8.36 -16.46 -11.71
CA ARG A 24 7.96 -17.39 -12.76
C ARG A 24 7.44 -16.70 -14.02
N GLU A 25 6.67 -15.63 -13.83
CA GLU A 25 5.89 -15.03 -14.90
C GLU A 25 6.61 -13.86 -15.59
N LEU A 26 7.29 -13.02 -14.82
CA LEU A 26 7.81 -11.74 -15.29
C LEU A 26 9.31 -11.74 -15.58
N ASP A 27 10.04 -12.71 -15.07
CA ASP A 27 11.49 -12.74 -15.16
C ASP A 27 12.00 -12.90 -16.61
N LYS A 28 11.14 -13.34 -17.50
CA LYS A 28 11.53 -13.65 -18.88
C LYS A 28 11.70 -12.44 -19.78
N GLU A 29 11.06 -11.30 -19.48
CA GLU A 29 11.01 -10.16 -20.40
C GLU A 29 11.51 -8.84 -19.83
N PHE A 30 11.31 -8.57 -18.53
CA PHE A 30 11.53 -7.22 -17.98
C PHE A 30 12.36 -7.18 -16.70
N GLY A 31 12.89 -8.33 -16.29
CA GLY A 31 13.46 -8.45 -14.95
C GLY A 31 12.38 -8.34 -13.89
N CYS A 32 12.68 -8.73 -12.68
CA CYS A 32 11.73 -8.64 -11.56
C CYS A 32 12.27 -7.75 -10.46
N LEU A 33 11.32 -7.24 -9.67
CA LEU A 33 11.64 -6.56 -8.43
C LEU A 33 12.29 -7.55 -7.46
N LYS A 34 13.18 -7.04 -6.63
CA LYS A 34 13.75 -7.82 -5.54
C LYS A 34 12.68 -8.08 -4.48
N GLU A 35 12.87 -9.13 -3.70
CA GLU A 35 11.94 -9.49 -2.62
C GLU A 35 11.69 -8.31 -1.68
N ALA A 36 12.74 -7.57 -1.32
CA ALA A 36 12.61 -6.38 -0.46
C ALA A 36 11.74 -5.30 -1.09
N GLU A 37 11.80 -5.14 -2.41
CA GLU A 37 10.95 -4.16 -3.13
C GLU A 37 9.49 -4.62 -3.16
N CYS A 38 9.26 -5.91 -3.37
CA CYS A 38 7.91 -6.48 -3.30
C CYS A 38 7.30 -6.30 -1.91
N ARG A 39 8.09 -6.53 -0.88
CA ARG A 39 7.66 -6.32 0.51
C ARG A 39 7.33 -4.86 0.79
N GLU A 40 8.14 -3.95 0.27
CA GLU A 40 7.88 -2.51 0.43
C GLU A 40 6.56 -2.11 -0.21
N ILE A 41 6.27 -2.62 -1.40
CA ILE A 41 5.00 -2.35 -2.09
C ILE A 41 3.82 -2.83 -1.24
N ILE A 42 3.91 -4.03 -0.71
CA ILE A 42 2.85 -4.57 0.15
C ILE A 42 2.71 -3.76 1.43
N ASP A 43 3.82 -3.32 2.03
CA ASP A 43 3.79 -2.45 3.21
C ASP A 43 3.08 -1.13 2.90
N ILE A 44 3.32 -0.56 1.72
CA ILE A 44 2.64 0.66 1.26
C ILE A 44 1.13 0.42 1.13
N MET A 45 0.74 -0.66 0.48
CA MET A 45 -0.67 -1.00 0.30
C MET A 45 -1.35 -1.29 1.65
N GLU A 46 -0.64 -1.96 2.55
CA GLU A 46 -1.15 -2.23 3.90
C GLU A 46 -1.31 -0.94 4.71
N MET A 47 -0.40 0.01 4.54
CA MET A 47 -0.52 1.34 5.16
C MET A 47 -1.80 2.04 4.70
N PHE A 48 -2.10 2.04 3.41
CA PHE A 48 -3.34 2.63 2.89
C PHE A 48 -4.57 1.90 3.42
N HIS A 49 -4.51 0.58 3.51
CA HIS A 49 -5.57 -0.20 4.12
C HIS A 49 -5.78 0.21 5.59
N ALA A 50 -4.70 0.34 6.35
CA ALA A 50 -4.75 0.74 7.75
C ALA A 50 -5.34 2.14 7.92
N MET A 51 -4.98 3.08 7.04
CA MET A 51 -5.54 4.45 7.07
C MET A 51 -7.03 4.44 6.76
N GLN A 52 -7.46 3.66 5.77
CA GLN A 52 -8.88 3.55 5.42
C GLN A 52 -9.68 2.95 6.56
N GLU A 53 -9.21 1.87 7.15
CA GLU A 53 -9.89 1.22 8.28
C GLU A 53 -9.92 2.11 9.52
N SER A 54 -8.82 2.82 9.80
CA SER A 54 -8.76 3.75 10.94
C SER A 54 -9.77 4.89 10.78
N THR A 55 -9.93 5.41 9.57
CA THR A 55 -10.89 6.49 9.30
C THR A 55 -12.32 6.06 9.60
N LYS A 56 -12.67 4.81 9.32
CA LYS A 56 -14.02 4.28 9.62
C LYS A 56 -14.33 4.26 11.11
N MET A 57 -13.31 4.22 11.96
CA MET A 57 -13.46 4.17 13.41
C MET A 57 -13.48 5.55 14.07
N LEU A 58 -13.24 6.61 13.32
CA LEU A 58 -13.29 7.97 13.83
C LEU A 58 -14.73 8.43 14.02
N SER A 59 -14.93 9.47 14.86
CA SER A 59 -16.22 10.15 14.97
C SER A 59 -16.62 10.79 13.65
N GLU A 60 -17.90 11.09 13.48
CA GLU A 60 -18.41 11.75 12.27
C GLU A 60 -17.69 13.08 12.01
N VAL A 61 -17.45 13.85 13.07
CA VAL A 61 -16.76 15.15 12.97
C VAL A 61 -15.34 14.96 12.47
N GLU A 62 -14.62 13.97 13.02
CA GLU A 62 -13.25 13.69 12.62
C GLU A 62 -13.18 13.12 11.21
N GLN A 63 -14.13 12.27 10.82
CA GLN A 63 -14.21 11.75 9.45
C GLN A 63 -14.41 12.87 8.43
N ALA A 64 -15.22 13.85 8.77
CA ALA A 64 -15.44 15.01 7.90
C ALA A 64 -14.18 15.84 7.71
N ASP A 65 -13.25 15.81 8.67
CA ASP A 65 -11.98 16.55 8.63
C ASP A 65 -10.91 15.81 7.80
N VAL A 66 -11.11 14.54 7.46
CA VAL A 66 -10.17 13.74 6.67
C VAL A 66 -10.41 13.97 5.19
N ASP A 67 -9.36 14.30 4.44
CA ASP A 67 -9.45 14.40 2.98
C ASP A 67 -9.53 12.99 2.38
N GLN A 68 -10.72 12.60 1.96
CA GLN A 68 -10.99 11.26 1.44
C GLN A 68 -10.14 10.92 0.21
N ARG A 69 -9.75 11.92 -0.58
CA ARG A 69 -8.91 11.68 -1.75
C ARG A 69 -7.52 11.20 -1.37
N ARG A 70 -7.01 11.60 -0.22
CA ARG A 70 -5.71 11.18 0.28
C ARG A 70 -5.70 9.76 0.81
N LEU A 71 -6.87 9.17 1.04
CA LEU A 71 -7.00 7.76 1.44
C LEU A 71 -6.91 6.81 0.24
N MET A 72 -6.99 7.33 -0.98
CA MET A 72 -6.93 6.51 -2.18
C MET A 72 -5.48 6.12 -2.49
N PHE A 73 -5.26 4.83 -2.71
CA PHE A 73 -3.98 4.36 -3.20
C PHE A 73 -3.94 4.51 -4.72
N LEU A 74 -3.12 5.44 -5.19
CA LEU A 74 -3.06 5.78 -6.62
C LEU A 74 -2.13 4.87 -7.42
N GLY A 75 -1.37 4.02 -6.76
CA GLY A 75 -0.38 3.19 -7.42
C GLY A 75 0.94 3.92 -7.63
N PHE A 76 1.58 3.66 -8.74
CA PHE A 76 2.91 4.19 -9.07
C PHE A 76 2.91 4.77 -10.48
N ASP A 77 4.04 5.33 -10.91
CA ASP A 77 4.18 5.92 -12.24
C ASP A 77 4.63 4.87 -13.26
N ILE A 78 3.81 4.60 -14.26
CA ILE A 78 4.17 3.62 -15.27
C ILE A 78 5.37 4.06 -16.12
N ALA A 79 5.63 5.35 -16.20
CA ALA A 79 6.77 5.87 -16.97
C ALA A 79 8.12 5.66 -16.28
N THR A 80 8.17 5.77 -14.95
CA THR A 80 9.40 5.69 -14.18
C THR A 80 9.43 4.57 -13.13
N GLU A 81 8.27 3.99 -12.82
CA GLU A 81 8.11 2.95 -11.81
C GLU A 81 7.29 1.79 -12.36
N ALA A 82 7.55 1.41 -13.61
CA ALA A 82 6.74 0.42 -14.34
C ALA A 82 6.65 -0.94 -13.64
N GLN A 83 7.75 -1.41 -13.07
CA GLN A 83 7.76 -2.70 -12.37
C GLN A 83 6.88 -2.68 -11.13
N HIS A 84 6.84 -1.55 -10.43
CA HIS A 84 5.96 -1.34 -9.27
C HIS A 84 4.48 -1.36 -9.71
N VAL A 85 4.15 -0.67 -10.79
CA VAL A 85 2.78 -0.68 -11.34
C VAL A 85 2.37 -2.11 -11.70
N ASN A 86 3.22 -2.83 -12.40
CA ASN A 86 2.93 -4.20 -12.83
C ASN A 86 2.73 -5.14 -11.64
N TYR A 87 3.52 -4.98 -10.59
CA TYR A 87 3.39 -5.79 -9.38
C TYR A 87 2.07 -5.52 -8.66
N VAL A 88 1.67 -4.25 -8.53
CA VAL A 88 0.38 -3.88 -7.94
C VAL A 88 -0.78 -4.49 -8.75
N ARG A 89 -0.74 -4.35 -10.07
CA ARG A 89 -1.76 -4.93 -10.94
C ARG A 89 -1.83 -6.46 -10.80
N PHE A 90 -0.68 -7.09 -10.70
CA PHE A 90 -0.61 -8.53 -10.46
C PHE A 90 -1.28 -8.91 -9.13
N LEU A 91 -0.95 -8.22 -8.05
CA LEU A 91 -1.52 -8.51 -6.74
C LEU A 91 -3.04 -8.32 -6.71
N VAL A 92 -3.53 -7.25 -7.31
CA VAL A 92 -4.96 -6.92 -7.30
C VAL A 92 -5.74 -7.75 -8.32
N ASP A 93 -5.28 -7.78 -9.57
CA ASP A 93 -6.04 -8.38 -10.67
C ASP A 93 -5.91 -9.89 -10.73
N SER A 94 -4.71 -10.42 -10.51
CA SER A 94 -4.46 -11.86 -10.64
C SER A 94 -4.63 -12.60 -9.33
N GLU A 95 -4.20 -12.01 -8.21
CA GLU A 95 -4.23 -12.66 -6.90
C GLU A 95 -5.44 -12.26 -6.05
N GLY A 96 -6.18 -11.24 -6.46
CA GLY A 96 -7.37 -10.79 -5.74
C GLY A 96 -7.08 -10.15 -4.39
N LEU A 97 -5.85 -9.68 -4.16
CA LEU A 97 -5.47 -9.02 -2.91
C LEU A 97 -5.81 -7.54 -3.01
N TYR A 98 -6.17 -6.93 -1.87
CA TYR A 98 -6.51 -5.51 -1.80
C TYR A 98 -7.58 -5.10 -2.83
N SER A 99 -8.54 -5.97 -3.07
CA SER A 99 -9.61 -5.74 -4.04
C SER A 99 -10.50 -4.56 -3.69
N GLN A 100 -10.47 -4.10 -2.44
CA GLN A 100 -11.21 -2.92 -2.00
C GLN A 100 -10.61 -1.61 -2.52
N PHE A 101 -9.37 -1.61 -3.02
CA PHE A 101 -8.79 -0.40 -3.58
C PHE A 101 -9.42 -0.11 -4.94
N ASP A 102 -9.85 1.14 -5.11
CA ASP A 102 -10.41 1.60 -6.37
C ASP A 102 -9.30 1.71 -7.41
N LYS A 103 -9.47 1.01 -8.52
CA LYS A 103 -8.50 1.02 -9.62
C LYS A 103 -8.52 2.34 -10.40
N GLY A 104 -9.64 3.06 -10.37
CA GLY A 104 -9.83 4.28 -11.13
C GLY A 104 -9.67 4.08 -12.64
N ASP A 105 -9.69 5.17 -13.39
CA ASP A 105 -9.55 5.14 -14.85
C ASP A 105 -8.14 4.76 -15.29
N HIS A 106 -7.15 5.02 -14.45
CA HIS A 106 -5.74 4.83 -14.80
C HIS A 106 -5.15 3.51 -14.29
N HIS A 107 -5.95 2.70 -13.61
CA HIS A 107 -5.59 1.34 -13.15
C HIS A 107 -4.21 1.31 -12.50
N PHE A 108 -4.07 2.06 -11.38
CA PHE A 108 -2.85 2.16 -10.56
C PHE A 108 -1.66 2.82 -11.27
N ASN A 109 -1.91 3.56 -12.34
CA ASN A 109 -0.93 4.47 -12.91
C ASN A 109 -1.19 5.87 -12.37
N ALA A 110 -0.38 6.30 -11.41
CA ALA A 110 -0.53 7.60 -10.75
C ALA A 110 -0.12 8.77 -11.66
N GLN A 111 0.58 8.48 -12.76
CA GLN A 111 1.07 9.45 -13.74
C GLN A 111 2.08 10.44 -13.17
N MET A 112 2.69 10.09 -12.04
CA MET A 112 3.77 10.85 -11.41
C MET A 112 4.53 9.91 -10.48
N PRO A 113 5.83 10.13 -10.25
CA PRO A 113 6.60 9.30 -9.32
C PRO A 113 6.03 9.37 -7.91
N MET A 114 5.83 8.22 -7.28
CA MET A 114 5.17 8.12 -5.99
C MET A 114 6.04 7.47 -4.90
N LEU A 115 7.06 6.70 -5.29
CA LEU A 115 7.79 5.85 -4.36
C LEU A 115 8.41 6.62 -3.19
N GLU A 116 9.03 7.76 -3.49
CA GLU A 116 9.65 8.59 -2.45
C GLU A 116 8.62 9.11 -1.44
N LYS A 117 7.48 9.59 -1.93
CA LYS A 117 6.39 10.05 -1.06
C LYS A 117 5.89 8.90 -0.18
N TYR A 118 5.67 7.74 -0.77
CA TYR A 118 5.21 6.58 0.00
C TYR A 118 6.22 6.14 1.05
N ARG A 119 7.51 6.23 0.75
CA ARG A 119 8.57 5.90 1.73
C ARG A 119 8.54 6.83 2.92
N ARG A 120 8.32 8.12 2.71
CA ARG A 120 8.20 9.09 3.81
C ARG A 120 6.94 8.78 4.65
N MET A 121 5.83 8.49 3.98
CA MET A 121 4.59 8.12 4.66
C MET A 121 4.79 6.85 5.51
N LEU A 122 5.47 5.84 4.96
CA LEU A 122 5.77 4.60 5.68
C LEU A 122 6.58 4.87 6.95
N THR A 123 7.58 5.71 6.87
CA THR A 123 8.40 6.07 8.04
C THR A 123 7.53 6.64 9.15
N THR A 124 6.63 7.55 8.80
CA THR A 124 5.70 8.16 9.77
C THR A 124 4.73 7.11 10.33
N TRP A 125 4.15 6.29 9.46
CA TRP A 125 3.21 5.24 9.86
C TRP A 125 3.86 4.23 10.80
N ARG A 126 5.07 3.78 10.49
CA ARG A 126 5.82 2.81 11.31
C ARG A 126 6.14 3.33 12.70
N ASN A 127 6.20 4.64 12.88
CA ASN A 127 6.43 5.26 14.18
C ASN A 127 5.14 5.42 15.00
N CYS A 128 3.97 5.17 14.42
CA CYS A 128 2.72 5.23 15.16
C CYS A 128 2.59 4.02 16.08
N PRO A 129 2.20 4.22 17.36
CA PRO A 129 2.11 3.11 18.31
C PRO A 129 1.00 2.11 17.99
N ARG A 130 -0.06 2.56 17.31
CA ARG A 130 -1.21 1.71 16.96
C ARG A 130 -1.48 1.86 15.46
N GLN A 131 -0.71 1.14 14.66
CA GLN A 131 -0.67 1.31 13.19
C GLN A 131 -2.02 1.05 12.51
N TYR A 132 -2.87 0.22 13.09
CA TYR A 132 -4.20 -0.10 12.53
C TYR A 132 -5.34 0.61 13.26
N HIS A 133 -5.02 1.50 14.20
CA HIS A 133 -5.96 2.33 14.94
C HIS A 133 -5.41 3.74 15.02
N LEU A 134 -5.22 4.37 13.87
CA LEU A 134 -4.65 5.70 13.78
C LEU A 134 -5.67 6.75 14.19
N CYS A 135 -5.22 7.74 14.95
CA CYS A 135 -6.06 8.89 15.27
C CYS A 135 -6.02 9.92 14.13
N ASN A 136 -6.93 10.88 14.17
CA ASN A 136 -7.02 11.91 13.15
C ASN A 136 -5.70 12.66 12.97
N ASN A 137 -5.01 13.00 14.05
CA ASN A 137 -3.74 13.71 13.99
C ASN A 137 -2.64 12.87 13.33
N GLU A 138 -2.62 11.57 13.60
CA GLU A 138 -1.66 10.65 12.97
C GLU A 138 -1.91 10.51 11.48
N LEU A 139 -3.17 10.43 11.07
CA LEU A 139 -3.54 10.42 9.65
C LEU A 139 -3.00 11.66 8.94
N LYS A 140 -3.19 12.84 9.54
CA LYS A 140 -2.67 14.10 8.98
C LYS A 140 -1.16 14.10 8.87
N GLN A 141 -0.47 13.58 9.88
CA GLN A 141 0.99 13.48 9.86
C GLN A 141 1.47 12.58 8.72
N ILE A 142 0.81 11.45 8.50
CA ILE A 142 1.15 10.53 7.41
C ILE A 142 0.90 11.22 6.06
N PHE A 143 -0.25 11.85 5.87
CA PHE A 143 -0.56 12.55 4.62
C PHE A 143 0.46 13.63 4.27
N ASN A 144 0.98 14.32 5.28
CA ASN A 144 1.89 15.46 5.10
C ASN A 144 3.38 15.09 5.20
N ALA A 145 3.67 13.81 5.28
CA ALA A 145 5.05 13.32 5.41
C ALA A 145 5.94 13.65 4.19
#